data_8a4584963cbf3f2a7b6b83f7dadccb20
#
_entry.id   8a4584963cbf3f2a7b6b83f7dadccb20
#
_cell.length_a   1.000
_cell.length_b   1.000
_cell.length_c   1.000
_cell.angle_alpha   90.00
_cell.angle_beta   90.00
_cell.angle_gamma   90.00
#
_symmetry.space_group_name_H-M   'P 1'
#
loop_
_entity.id
_entity.type
_entity.pdbx_description
1 polymer ?
#
loop_
_entity_poly.entity_id
_entity_poly.type
_entity_poly.pdbx_seq_one_letter_code
_entity_poly.pdbx_strand_id
1 'polypeptide(L)'
;TGDRELFRRTMGYQFYAPHINAPLLHLGASNDFHGQMDATYATGARVPKGVPQRFVFAPHFNHRFNPAQQVARKLWLDQHLKGGVKLPATPKSEFGLGKTAVLSVTPSRELQVKRVEIYYSVDPDPRSRFRRSAGALNLGGHWQAGLELEDLSRPLFAFANVFYKLPKPVALTHGEAQEVCISSQFH
;
A
#
# COMPACT_ATOMS: atom_id res chain seq x y z
N THR A 1 -14.91 -29.36 3.87
CA THR A 1 -16.09 -29.70 4.70
C THR A 1 -17.06 -28.53 4.63
N GLY A 2 -18.39 -28.81 4.74
CA GLY A 2 -19.45 -27.80 4.59
C GLY A 2 -19.29 -26.59 5.50
N ASP A 3 -18.82 -26.77 6.72
CA ASP A 3 -18.62 -25.69 7.70
C ASP A 3 -17.58 -24.66 7.26
N ARG A 4 -16.48 -25.11 6.62
CA ARG A 4 -15.45 -24.18 6.10
C ARG A 4 -15.98 -23.35 4.93
N GLU A 5 -16.77 -23.96 4.06
CA GLU A 5 -17.40 -23.25 2.94
C GLU A 5 -18.49 -22.30 3.44
N LEU A 6 -19.30 -22.70 4.41
CA LEU A 6 -20.29 -21.85 5.04
C LEU A 6 -19.61 -20.64 5.70
N PHE A 7 -18.53 -20.85 6.47
CA PHE A 7 -17.75 -19.77 7.07
C PHE A 7 -17.23 -18.78 6.02
N ARG A 8 -16.65 -19.29 4.92
CA ARG A 8 -16.14 -18.42 3.84
C ARG A 8 -17.25 -17.58 3.23
N ARG A 9 -18.43 -18.13 3.02
CA ARG A 9 -19.61 -17.43 2.42
C ARG A 9 -20.26 -16.45 3.37
N THR A 10 -20.24 -16.70 4.66
CA THR A 10 -20.93 -15.87 5.64
C THR A 10 -20.03 -14.90 6.39
N MET A 11 -18.75 -15.21 6.58
CA MET A 11 -17.79 -14.41 7.34
C MET A 11 -16.61 -13.93 6.51
N GLY A 12 -16.37 -14.54 5.34
CA GLY A 12 -15.24 -14.16 4.49
C GLY A 12 -15.46 -12.81 3.82
N TYR A 13 -14.71 -11.80 4.20
CA TYR A 13 -14.80 -10.44 3.64
C TYR A 13 -14.65 -10.40 2.10
N GLN A 14 -13.95 -11.33 1.50
CA GLN A 14 -13.83 -11.45 0.04
C GLN A 14 -15.18 -11.72 -0.66
N PHE A 15 -16.18 -12.25 0.04
CA PHE A 15 -17.53 -12.45 -0.51
C PHE A 15 -18.33 -11.15 -0.55
N TYR A 16 -18.04 -10.23 0.36
CA TYR A 16 -18.70 -8.93 0.42
C TYR A 16 -18.04 -7.90 -0.49
N ALA A 17 -16.77 -8.10 -0.83
CA ALA A 17 -15.99 -7.14 -1.63
C ALA A 17 -16.68 -6.74 -2.94
N PRO A 18 -17.30 -7.63 -3.74
CA PRO A 18 -18.02 -7.25 -4.96
C PRO A 18 -19.26 -6.38 -4.75
N HIS A 19 -19.77 -6.30 -3.53
CA HIS A 19 -20.97 -5.53 -3.18
C HIS A 19 -20.65 -4.21 -2.46
N ILE A 20 -19.38 -3.90 -2.26
CA ILE A 20 -18.97 -2.64 -1.63
C ILE A 20 -19.20 -1.50 -2.62
N ASN A 21 -19.90 -0.46 -2.16
CA ASN A 21 -20.18 0.76 -2.90
C ASN A 21 -19.65 2.03 -2.20
N ALA A 22 -19.02 1.89 -1.05
CA ALA A 22 -18.41 2.97 -0.30
C ALA A 22 -16.88 3.04 -0.54
N PRO A 23 -16.28 4.24 -0.52
CA PRO A 23 -14.84 4.40 -0.62
C PRO A 23 -14.07 3.62 0.46
N LEU A 24 -13.00 2.94 0.07
CA LEU A 24 -12.21 2.07 0.94
C LEU A 24 -10.79 2.59 1.17
N LEU A 25 -10.38 2.59 2.43
CA LEU A 25 -8.99 2.76 2.82
C LEU A 25 -8.50 1.47 3.49
N HIS A 26 -7.58 0.79 2.82
CA HIS A 26 -6.94 -0.41 3.36
C HIS A 26 -5.71 0.01 4.18
N LEU A 27 -5.75 -0.27 5.47
CA LEU A 27 -4.65 -0.04 6.40
C LEU A 27 -4.13 -1.38 6.88
N GLY A 28 -2.86 -1.64 6.69
CA GLY A 28 -2.23 -2.90 7.08
C GLY A 28 -0.77 -2.73 7.41
N ALA A 29 -0.13 -3.82 7.81
CA ALA A 29 1.30 -3.87 8.01
C ALA A 29 1.93 -4.92 7.08
N SER A 30 3.17 -4.70 6.64
CA SER A 30 3.78 -5.54 5.61
C SER A 30 4.07 -6.97 6.08
N ASN A 31 4.21 -7.18 7.39
CA ASN A 31 4.51 -8.49 7.99
C ASN A 31 3.39 -8.93 8.96
N ASP A 32 2.15 -8.54 8.66
CA ASP A 32 1.00 -8.87 9.49
C ASP A 32 0.62 -10.35 9.34
N PHE A 33 0.57 -11.07 10.44
CA PHE A 33 0.20 -12.48 10.47
C PHE A 33 -1.32 -12.72 10.42
N HIS A 34 -2.13 -11.70 10.67
CA HIS A 34 -3.59 -11.76 10.55
C HIS A 34 -4.11 -11.12 9.26
N GLY A 35 -3.61 -9.92 8.92
CA GLY A 35 -4.02 -9.14 7.76
C GLY A 35 -2.97 -9.14 6.65
N GLN A 36 -2.69 -10.30 6.07
CA GLN A 36 -1.66 -10.45 5.03
C GLN A 36 -1.92 -9.55 3.82
N MET A 37 -0.86 -8.91 3.31
CA MET A 37 -0.93 -8.01 2.15
C MET A 37 -1.56 -8.68 0.93
N ASP A 38 -1.13 -9.91 0.61
CA ASP A 38 -1.63 -10.70 -0.51
C ASP A 38 -3.17 -10.81 -0.48
N ALA A 39 -3.71 -11.18 0.69
CA ALA A 39 -5.16 -11.32 0.88
C ALA A 39 -5.87 -9.96 0.80
N THR A 40 -5.24 -8.89 1.29
CA THR A 40 -5.80 -7.53 1.23
C THR A 40 -5.90 -7.04 -0.22
N TYR A 41 -4.84 -7.21 -1.02
CA TYR A 41 -4.86 -6.84 -2.43
C TYR A 41 -5.81 -7.72 -3.25
N ALA A 42 -5.83 -9.03 -3.00
CA ALA A 42 -6.78 -9.95 -3.65
C ALA A 42 -8.23 -9.58 -3.35
N THR A 43 -8.51 -9.09 -2.14
CA THR A 43 -9.85 -8.58 -1.77
C THR A 43 -10.14 -7.26 -2.48
N GLY A 44 -9.20 -6.32 -2.45
CA GLY A 44 -9.33 -5.03 -3.14
C GLY A 44 -9.58 -5.18 -4.63
N ALA A 45 -8.98 -6.19 -5.27
CA ALA A 45 -9.20 -6.49 -6.69
C ALA A 45 -10.63 -6.96 -7.01
N ARG A 46 -11.40 -7.38 -6.02
CA ARG A 46 -12.80 -7.80 -6.16
C ARG A 46 -13.80 -6.68 -5.95
N VAL A 47 -13.36 -5.56 -5.40
CA VAL A 47 -14.19 -4.36 -5.23
C VAL A 47 -14.52 -3.77 -6.61
N PRO A 48 -15.77 -3.30 -6.85
CA PRO A 48 -16.13 -2.73 -8.15
C PRO A 48 -15.21 -1.59 -8.58
N LYS A 49 -14.83 -1.56 -9.87
CA LYS A 49 -13.82 -0.61 -10.43
C LYS A 49 -14.15 0.88 -10.19
N GLY A 50 -15.40 1.23 -10.02
CA GLY A 50 -15.84 2.60 -9.74
C GLY A 50 -15.67 3.06 -8.30
N VAL A 51 -15.38 2.14 -7.38
CA VAL A 51 -15.22 2.44 -5.95
C VAL A 51 -13.80 2.91 -5.68
N PRO A 52 -13.62 4.13 -5.13
CA PRO A 52 -12.27 4.63 -4.78
C PRO A 52 -11.62 3.75 -3.72
N GLN A 53 -10.37 3.35 -3.96
CA GLN A 53 -9.59 2.59 -3.01
C GLN A 53 -8.21 3.21 -2.82
N ARG A 54 -7.68 3.14 -1.59
CA ARG A 54 -6.30 3.47 -1.24
C ARG A 54 -5.74 2.41 -0.32
N PHE A 55 -4.42 2.22 -0.42
CA PHE A 55 -3.67 1.27 0.41
C PHE A 55 -2.58 2.03 1.15
N VAL A 56 -2.40 1.74 2.43
CA VAL A 56 -1.28 2.27 3.23
C VAL A 56 -0.76 1.16 4.13
N PHE A 57 0.41 0.65 3.79
CA PHE A 57 1.06 -0.41 4.55
C PHE A 57 2.23 0.13 5.36
N ALA A 58 2.22 -0.17 6.67
CA ALA A 58 3.34 0.09 7.56
C ALA A 58 4.45 -0.95 7.29
N PRO A 59 5.63 -0.53 6.77
CA PRO A 59 6.70 -1.47 6.45
C PRO A 59 7.33 -2.04 7.71
N HIS A 60 7.73 -3.31 7.65
CA HIS A 60 8.41 -4.06 8.74
C HIS A 60 7.57 -4.24 10.02
N PHE A 61 6.35 -3.70 10.04
CA PHE A 61 5.44 -3.87 11.16
C PHE A 61 4.68 -5.18 11.07
N ASN A 62 4.32 -5.69 12.24
CA ASN A 62 3.34 -6.73 12.41
C ASN A 62 1.95 -6.08 12.58
N HIS A 63 1.04 -6.65 13.31
CA HIS A 63 -0.34 -6.20 13.52
C HIS A 63 -0.44 -4.87 14.29
N ARG A 64 0.08 -3.77 13.72
CA ARG A 64 0.11 -2.43 14.32
C ARG A 64 0.01 -1.34 13.27
N PHE A 65 -0.53 -0.19 13.65
CA PHE A 65 -0.51 1.03 12.85
C PHE A 65 0.69 1.91 13.17
N ASN A 66 1.22 2.55 12.14
CA ASN A 66 2.24 3.59 12.27
C ASN A 66 1.63 5.00 12.12
N PRO A 67 2.38 6.08 12.41
CA PRO A 67 1.89 7.45 12.26
C PRO A 67 1.40 7.80 10.85
N ALA A 68 2.03 7.30 9.79
CA ALA A 68 1.63 7.57 8.40
C ALA A 68 0.22 7.06 8.09
N GLN A 69 -0.15 5.91 8.65
CA GLN A 69 -1.50 5.35 8.52
C GLN A 69 -2.54 6.19 9.28
N GLN A 70 -2.16 6.76 10.41
CA GLN A 70 -3.04 7.67 11.17
C GLN A 70 -3.38 8.92 10.36
N VAL A 71 -2.38 9.51 9.69
CA VAL A 71 -2.56 10.65 8.79
C VAL A 71 -3.49 10.30 7.64
N ALA A 72 -3.22 9.19 6.94
CA ALA A 72 -4.02 8.74 5.81
C ALA A 72 -5.48 8.47 6.23
N ARG A 73 -5.70 7.82 7.37
CA ARG A 73 -7.04 7.56 7.91
C ARG A 73 -7.80 8.85 8.16
N LYS A 74 -7.17 9.82 8.83
CA LYS A 74 -7.81 11.10 9.11
C LYS A 74 -8.19 11.83 7.82
N LEU A 75 -7.25 11.94 6.88
CA LEU A 75 -7.48 12.63 5.62
C LEU A 75 -8.53 11.93 4.74
N TRP A 76 -8.56 10.59 4.76
CA TRP A 76 -9.58 9.80 4.05
C TRP A 76 -10.98 10.10 4.55
N LEU A 77 -11.16 10.10 5.87
CA LEU A 77 -12.45 10.44 6.48
C LEU A 77 -12.83 11.91 6.21
N ASP A 78 -11.88 12.83 6.35
CA ASP A 78 -12.14 14.25 6.06
C ASP A 78 -12.48 14.47 4.58
N GLN A 79 -11.83 13.79 3.65
CA GLN A 79 -12.14 13.85 2.21
C GLN A 79 -13.58 13.42 1.92
N HIS A 80 -14.02 12.29 2.45
CA HIS A 80 -15.30 11.70 2.10
C HIS A 80 -16.48 12.21 2.92
N LEU A 81 -16.24 12.71 4.13
CA LEU A 81 -17.29 13.18 5.03
C LEU A 81 -17.40 14.71 5.11
N LYS A 82 -16.32 15.44 4.76
CA LYS A 82 -16.24 16.90 4.94
C LYS A 82 -15.76 17.65 3.70
N GLY A 83 -15.54 16.95 2.58
CA GLY A 83 -14.97 17.59 1.37
C GLY A 83 -13.53 18.08 1.54
N GLY A 84 -12.74 17.39 2.37
CA GLY A 84 -11.33 17.72 2.63
C GLY A 84 -10.38 17.48 1.45
N VAL A 85 -9.08 17.58 1.72
CA VAL A 85 -8.03 17.37 0.72
C VAL A 85 -8.17 15.99 0.07
N LYS A 86 -8.18 15.98 -1.27
CA LYS A 86 -8.23 14.74 -2.04
C LYS A 86 -6.90 13.98 -1.90
N LEU A 87 -6.96 12.76 -1.42
CA LEU A 87 -5.79 11.90 -1.36
C LEU A 87 -5.35 11.44 -2.76
N PRO A 88 -4.03 11.37 -3.01
CA PRO A 88 -3.49 10.88 -4.27
C PRO A 88 -4.00 9.49 -4.62
N ALA A 89 -4.13 9.20 -5.91
CA ALA A 89 -4.46 7.85 -6.36
C ALA A 89 -3.36 6.86 -5.97
N THR A 90 -3.73 5.58 -5.87
CA THR A 90 -2.76 4.49 -5.66
C THR A 90 -1.67 4.55 -6.73
N PRO A 91 -0.39 4.70 -6.36
CA PRO A 91 0.71 4.73 -7.31
C PRO A 91 0.77 3.45 -8.13
N LYS A 92 1.07 3.57 -9.42
CA LYS A 92 1.35 2.41 -10.26
C LYS A 92 2.78 1.94 -10.03
N SER A 93 3.01 0.65 -10.10
CA SER A 93 4.36 0.07 -10.01
C SER A 93 4.51 -1.10 -10.95
N GLU A 94 5.72 -1.28 -11.48
CA GLU A 94 6.04 -2.31 -12.47
C GLU A 94 7.44 -2.87 -12.22
N PHE A 95 7.61 -4.18 -12.36
CA PHE A 95 8.91 -4.81 -12.35
C PHE A 95 9.57 -4.77 -13.74
N GLY A 96 10.84 -4.36 -13.75
CA GLY A 96 11.77 -4.64 -14.83
C GLY A 96 12.71 -5.75 -14.40
N LEU A 97 12.76 -6.84 -15.15
CA LEU A 97 13.68 -7.96 -14.95
C LEU A 97 14.73 -7.95 -16.05
N GLY A 98 16.00 -7.75 -15.67
CA GLY A 98 17.14 -7.76 -16.57
C GLY A 98 18.33 -8.39 -15.86
N LYS A 99 19.52 -7.81 -16.01
CA LYS A 99 20.70 -8.21 -15.20
C LYS A 99 20.49 -7.94 -13.70
N THR A 100 19.66 -6.96 -13.39
CA THR A 100 19.20 -6.64 -12.04
C THR A 100 17.69 -6.48 -12.06
N ALA A 101 17.03 -6.77 -10.95
CA ALA A 101 15.63 -6.45 -10.79
C ALA A 101 15.48 -4.96 -10.46
N VAL A 102 14.52 -4.29 -11.08
CA VAL A 102 14.21 -2.89 -10.87
C VAL A 102 12.72 -2.76 -10.58
N LEU A 103 12.33 -2.02 -9.54
CA LEU A 103 10.96 -1.59 -9.38
C LEU A 103 10.83 -0.14 -9.83
N SER A 104 9.94 0.09 -10.79
CA SER A 104 9.55 1.41 -11.28
C SER A 104 8.23 1.81 -10.65
N VAL A 105 8.14 3.04 -10.18
CA VAL A 105 6.95 3.59 -9.52
C VAL A 105 6.54 4.89 -10.21
N THR A 106 5.29 4.97 -10.61
CA THR A 106 4.67 6.19 -11.15
C THR A 106 3.67 6.73 -10.15
N PRO A 107 4.07 7.75 -9.37
CA PRO A 107 3.17 8.41 -8.43
C PRO A 107 2.02 9.13 -9.14
N SER A 108 0.94 9.30 -8.41
CA SER A 108 -0.14 10.20 -8.80
C SER A 108 0.31 11.68 -8.73
N ARG A 109 -0.31 12.54 -9.53
CA ARG A 109 0.09 13.95 -9.69
C ARG A 109 -0.74 14.94 -8.85
N GLU A 110 -1.68 14.46 -8.03
CA GLU A 110 -2.55 15.32 -7.24
C GLU A 110 -1.80 16.13 -6.18
N LEU A 111 -0.69 15.58 -5.65
CA LEU A 111 0.17 16.26 -4.69
C LEU A 111 1.65 16.10 -5.08
N GLN A 112 2.49 17.00 -4.58
CA GLN A 112 3.93 16.95 -4.79
C GLN A 112 4.54 15.73 -4.06
N VAL A 113 5.26 14.89 -4.81
CA VAL A 113 6.02 13.77 -4.24
C VAL A 113 7.26 14.29 -3.53
N LYS A 114 7.48 13.86 -2.29
CA LYS A 114 8.69 14.14 -1.51
C LYS A 114 9.74 13.05 -1.68
N ARG A 115 9.31 11.79 -1.56
CA ARG A 115 10.18 10.62 -1.68
C ARG A 115 9.37 9.37 -1.99
N VAL A 116 10.05 8.35 -2.49
CA VAL A 116 9.52 7.00 -2.70
C VAL A 116 10.46 6.01 -2.04
N GLU A 117 9.91 5.15 -1.23
CA GLU A 117 10.61 4.07 -0.54
C GLU A 117 10.08 2.73 -1.02
N ILE A 118 10.96 1.86 -1.49
CA ILE A 118 10.61 0.54 -2.01
C ILE A 118 10.97 -0.51 -0.97
N TYR A 119 10.04 -1.43 -0.73
CA TYR A 119 10.22 -2.57 0.19
C TYR A 119 10.11 -3.84 -0.62
N TYR A 120 11.06 -4.76 -0.43
CA TYR A 120 11.14 -5.97 -1.24
C TYR A 120 11.65 -7.17 -0.45
N SER A 121 11.35 -8.36 -0.96
CA SER A 121 11.76 -9.63 -0.35
C SER A 121 11.71 -10.77 -1.36
N VAL A 122 12.48 -11.81 -1.08
CA VAL A 122 12.40 -13.12 -1.73
C VAL A 122 11.83 -14.19 -0.80
N ASP A 123 11.35 -13.81 0.37
CA ASP A 123 10.78 -14.71 1.36
C ASP A 123 9.28 -14.93 1.04
N PRO A 124 8.84 -16.18 0.81
CA PRO A 124 7.44 -16.49 0.54
C PRO A 124 6.54 -16.37 1.78
N ASP A 125 7.10 -16.39 3.00
CA ASP A 125 6.29 -16.27 4.22
C ASP A 125 5.77 -14.83 4.40
N PRO A 126 4.46 -14.57 4.25
CA PRO A 126 3.92 -13.23 4.35
C PRO A 126 4.08 -12.57 5.73
N ARG A 127 4.39 -13.36 6.77
CA ARG A 127 4.54 -12.87 8.14
C ARG A 127 5.93 -12.28 8.41
N SER A 128 6.91 -12.61 7.59
CA SER A 128 8.30 -12.18 7.76
C SER A 128 8.92 -11.58 6.51
N ARG A 129 8.14 -11.47 5.44
CA ARG A 129 8.59 -11.18 4.08
C ARG A 129 9.40 -9.89 3.96
N PHE A 130 8.86 -8.77 4.41
CA PHE A 130 9.46 -7.47 4.12
C PHE A 130 10.48 -7.05 5.18
N ARG A 131 11.77 -7.22 4.86
CA ARG A 131 12.91 -6.81 5.70
C ARG A 131 13.93 -5.95 4.98
N ARG A 132 13.81 -5.80 3.66
CA ARG A 132 14.71 -5.00 2.83
C ARG A 132 13.98 -3.78 2.29
N SER A 133 14.71 -2.67 2.18
CA SER A 133 14.20 -1.42 1.60
C SER A 133 15.25 -0.76 0.74
N ALA A 134 14.81 0.02 -0.25
CA ALA A 134 15.65 0.83 -1.10
C ALA A 134 14.97 2.19 -1.34
N GLY A 135 15.75 3.27 -1.27
CA GLY A 135 15.30 4.59 -1.71
C GLY A 135 15.26 4.66 -3.23
N ALA A 136 14.17 5.15 -3.78
CA ALA A 136 14.05 5.30 -5.22
C ALA A 136 14.58 6.66 -5.72
N LEU A 137 15.22 6.66 -6.88
CA LEU A 137 15.68 7.86 -7.58
C LEU A 137 14.58 8.38 -8.51
N ASN A 138 14.42 9.68 -8.55
CA ASN A 138 13.49 10.36 -9.46
C ASN A 138 14.13 10.53 -10.85
N LEU A 139 13.51 9.94 -11.86
CA LEU A 139 13.93 10.00 -13.25
C LEU A 139 12.83 10.69 -14.09
N GLY A 140 12.65 12.00 -13.89
CA GLY A 140 11.67 12.77 -14.67
C GLY A 140 10.21 12.46 -14.34
N GLY A 141 9.90 12.14 -13.09
CA GLY A 141 8.53 11.82 -12.63
C GLY A 141 8.25 10.33 -12.47
N HIS A 142 9.14 9.48 -12.96
CA HIS A 142 9.21 8.06 -12.61
C HIS A 142 10.26 7.88 -11.51
N TRP A 143 9.96 7.01 -10.57
CA TRP A 143 10.86 6.70 -9.47
C TRP A 143 11.30 5.25 -9.60
N GLN A 144 12.59 5.00 -9.50
CA GLN A 144 13.15 3.67 -9.68
C GLN A 144 14.18 3.34 -8.59
N ALA A 145 14.22 2.06 -8.21
CA ALA A 145 15.33 1.51 -7.45
C ALA A 145 15.73 0.14 -8.00
N GLY A 146 17.03 -0.08 -8.11
CA GLY A 146 17.59 -1.41 -8.26
C GLY A 146 17.42 -2.19 -6.96
N LEU A 147 17.03 -3.45 -7.08
CA LEU A 147 16.83 -4.34 -5.94
C LEU A 147 18.05 -5.24 -5.80
N GLU A 148 18.71 -5.19 -4.65
CA GLU A 148 19.87 -6.02 -4.36
C GLU A 148 19.42 -7.46 -4.08
N LEU A 149 19.54 -8.32 -5.07
CA LEU A 149 19.16 -9.73 -5.01
C LEU A 149 20.36 -10.61 -5.32
N GLU A 150 20.58 -11.60 -4.49
CA GLU A 150 21.62 -12.62 -4.69
C GLU A 150 21.23 -13.66 -5.74
N ASP A 151 19.92 -13.90 -5.89
CA ASP A 151 19.36 -14.93 -6.75
C ASP A 151 18.03 -14.46 -7.36
N LEU A 152 18.01 -14.27 -8.68
CA LEU A 152 16.83 -13.86 -9.45
C LEU A 152 15.87 -15.03 -9.77
N SER A 153 16.24 -16.28 -9.45
CA SER A 153 15.36 -17.43 -9.64
C SER A 153 14.31 -17.58 -8.51
N ARG A 154 14.49 -16.88 -7.40
CA ARG A 154 13.56 -16.89 -6.28
C ARG A 154 12.35 -16.00 -6.54
N PRO A 155 11.19 -16.34 -5.96
CA PRO A 155 10.04 -15.42 -5.96
C PRO A 155 10.44 -14.05 -5.43
N LEU A 156 10.02 -12.99 -6.10
CA LEU A 156 10.28 -11.62 -5.71
C LEU A 156 8.96 -10.92 -5.39
N PHE A 157 8.90 -10.30 -4.23
CA PHE A 157 7.76 -9.53 -3.74
C PHE A 157 8.20 -8.09 -3.50
N ALA A 158 7.41 -7.13 -3.94
CA ALA A 158 7.71 -5.73 -3.66
C ALA A 158 6.46 -4.85 -3.64
N PHE A 159 6.58 -3.74 -2.92
CA PHE A 159 5.68 -2.60 -3.00
C PHE A 159 6.46 -1.31 -2.69
N ALA A 160 5.85 -0.17 -2.96
CA ALA A 160 6.44 1.12 -2.63
C ALA A 160 5.49 1.95 -1.76
N ASN A 161 6.06 2.72 -0.86
CA ASN A 161 5.39 3.82 -0.17
C ASN A 161 5.80 5.14 -0.82
N VAL A 162 4.82 5.88 -1.30
CA VAL A 162 5.00 7.22 -1.87
C VAL A 162 4.55 8.24 -0.85
N PHE A 163 5.44 9.15 -0.49
CA PHE A 163 5.19 10.21 0.47
C PHE A 163 4.95 11.53 -0.28
N TYR A 164 3.79 12.10 -0.03
CA TYR A 164 3.35 13.34 -0.67
C TYR A 164 3.32 14.48 0.33
N LYS A 165 3.77 15.67 -0.10
CA LYS A 165 3.66 16.91 0.69
C LYS A 165 2.21 17.34 0.79
N LEU A 166 1.75 17.58 2.00
CA LEU A 166 0.42 18.15 2.24
C LEU A 166 0.43 19.67 1.99
N PRO A 167 -0.65 20.22 1.44
CA PRO A 167 -0.78 21.67 1.25
C PRO A 167 -0.82 22.45 2.57
N LYS A 168 -1.29 21.81 3.63
CA LYS A 168 -1.30 22.33 5.01
C LYS A 168 -1.00 21.19 5.99
N PRO A 169 -0.33 21.47 7.11
CA PRO A 169 -0.15 20.48 8.18
C PRO A 169 -1.49 19.94 8.68
N VAL A 170 -1.48 18.68 9.06
CA VAL A 170 -2.64 17.99 9.63
C VAL A 170 -2.39 17.72 11.09
N ALA A 171 -3.20 18.30 11.96
CA ALA A 171 -3.14 18.04 13.38
C ALA A 171 -3.55 16.60 13.70
N LEU A 172 -2.75 15.94 14.51
CA LEU A 172 -2.99 14.62 15.08
C LEU A 172 -3.07 14.72 16.59
N THR A 173 -3.39 13.62 17.26
CA THR A 173 -3.42 13.58 18.73
C THR A 173 -2.06 13.96 19.36
N HIS A 174 -0.97 13.63 18.68
CA HIS A 174 0.40 13.90 19.12
C HIS A 174 1.20 14.58 18.01
N GLY A 175 0.99 15.91 17.85
CA GLY A 175 1.74 16.73 16.90
C GLY A 175 1.04 16.96 15.57
N GLU A 176 1.83 17.31 14.54
CA GLU A 176 1.35 17.62 13.20
C GLU A 176 2.08 16.80 12.15
N ALA A 177 1.36 16.45 11.08
CA ALA A 177 1.93 15.80 9.91
C ALA A 177 1.93 16.75 8.70
N GLN A 178 3.06 16.78 7.99
CA GLN A 178 3.25 17.58 6.77
C GLN A 178 3.24 16.73 5.50
N GLU A 179 3.06 15.44 5.64
CA GLU A 179 3.05 14.51 4.51
C GLU A 179 2.02 13.39 4.72
N VAL A 180 1.58 12.80 3.64
CA VAL A 180 0.74 11.60 3.61
C VAL A 180 1.42 10.52 2.79
N CYS A 181 1.28 9.28 3.24
CA CYS A 181 1.79 8.10 2.56
C CYS A 181 0.64 7.36 1.85
N ILE A 182 0.89 6.94 0.60
CA ILE A 182 0.04 5.99 -0.13
C ILE A 182 0.93 4.88 -0.67
N SER A 183 0.54 3.64 -0.43
CA SER A 183 1.27 2.47 -0.95
C SER A 183 0.88 2.19 -2.40
N SER A 184 1.86 1.71 -3.19
CA SER A 184 1.64 1.24 -4.56
C SER A 184 0.87 -0.08 -4.61
N GLN A 185 0.68 -0.59 -5.81
CA GLN A 185 0.32 -1.99 -6.01
C GLN A 185 1.39 -2.90 -5.42
N PHE A 186 0.96 -4.09 -5.03
CA PHE A 186 1.81 -5.18 -4.57
C PHE A 186 2.10 -6.12 -5.74
N HIS A 187 3.32 -6.57 -5.80
CA HIS A 187 3.80 -7.52 -6.80
C HIS A 187 4.40 -8.74 -6.14
#